data_797779516c68085113028fcce177f8e0
#
_entry.id   797779516c68085113028fcce177f8e0
#
_cell.length_a   1.000
_cell.length_b   1.000
_cell.length_c   1.000
_cell.angle_alpha   90.00
_cell.angle_beta   90.00
_cell.angle_gamma   90.00
#
_symmetry.space_group_name_H-M   'P 1'
#
loop_
_entity.id
_entity.type
_entity.pdbx_description
1 polymer ?
#
loop_
_entity_poly.entity_id
_entity_poly.type
_entity_poly.pdbx_seq_one_letter_code
_entity_poly.pdbx_strand_id
1 'polypeptide(L)'
;MAKDFREVAQSWLDGDFDPETKGKVIELRNSDPAGFEDAFYRNLEFGTGGLRGIMGVGTNRMNKYTVGMATQGLANYIKAHAADCKDAYGDPINPEDVRVCISFAQPIRYRRSSADGCF
;
A
#
# COMPACT_ATOMS: atom_id res chain seq x y z
N MET A 1 -17.30 10.79 9.72
CA MET A 1 -18.09 9.85 8.91
C MET A 1 -17.20 9.20 7.85
N ALA A 2 -17.38 7.91 7.67
CA ALA A 2 -16.71 7.24 6.58
C ALA A 2 -17.28 7.73 5.24
N LYS A 3 -16.40 8.00 4.28
CA LYS A 3 -16.83 8.36 2.93
C LYS A 3 -17.44 7.14 2.25
N ASP A 4 -18.45 7.39 1.42
CA ASP A 4 -19.00 6.34 0.56
C ASP A 4 -17.88 5.82 -0.34
N PHE A 5 -17.86 4.52 -0.56
CA PHE A 5 -16.86 3.91 -1.45
C PHE A 5 -16.88 4.51 -2.86
N ARG A 6 -18.04 4.98 -3.30
CA ARG A 6 -18.19 5.65 -4.61
C ARG A 6 -17.45 6.99 -4.65
N GLU A 7 -17.51 7.75 -3.56
CA GLU A 7 -16.78 9.01 -3.44
C GLU A 7 -15.27 8.78 -3.43
N VAL A 8 -14.83 7.74 -2.72
CA VAL A 8 -13.42 7.37 -2.67
C VAL A 8 -12.93 6.97 -4.06
N ALA A 9 -13.69 6.13 -4.77
CA ALA A 9 -13.35 5.72 -6.13
C ALA A 9 -13.33 6.91 -7.08
N GLN A 10 -14.27 7.84 -6.95
CA GLN A 10 -14.31 9.04 -7.77
C GLN A 10 -13.07 9.91 -7.52
N SER A 11 -12.60 9.99 -6.28
CA SER A 11 -11.36 10.71 -5.96
C SER A 11 -10.14 10.10 -6.66
N TRP A 12 -10.15 8.80 -6.89
CA TRP A 12 -9.10 8.13 -7.65
C TRP A 12 -9.16 8.47 -9.15
N LEU A 13 -10.36 8.66 -9.67
CA LEU A 13 -10.54 9.06 -11.07
C LEU A 13 -10.19 10.53 -11.30
N ASP A 14 -10.46 11.38 -10.32
CA ASP A 14 -10.21 12.83 -10.41
C ASP A 14 -8.79 13.22 -9.99
N GLY A 15 -8.08 12.35 -9.27
CA GLY A 15 -6.74 12.64 -8.73
C GLY A 15 -5.61 12.36 -9.72
N ASP A 16 -4.39 12.58 -9.25
CA ASP A 16 -3.15 12.40 -10.02
C ASP A 16 -2.70 10.95 -10.07
N PHE A 17 -3.61 10.05 -10.41
CA PHE A 17 -3.28 8.64 -10.62
C PHE A 17 -2.96 8.39 -12.09
N ASP A 18 -2.17 7.35 -12.35
CA ASP A 18 -1.80 7.03 -13.72
C ASP A 18 -3.02 6.54 -14.54
N PRO A 19 -3.01 6.74 -15.86
CA PRO A 19 -4.14 6.35 -16.72
C PRO A 19 -4.50 4.87 -16.64
N GLU A 20 -3.51 4.00 -16.47
CA GLU A 20 -3.74 2.57 -16.32
C GLU A 20 -4.56 2.25 -15.08
N THR A 21 -4.22 2.88 -13.94
CA THR A 21 -4.97 2.72 -12.69
C THR A 21 -6.39 3.21 -12.83
N LYS A 22 -6.58 4.39 -13.45
CA LYS A 22 -7.92 4.94 -13.69
C LYS A 22 -8.75 4.01 -14.57
N GLY A 23 -8.14 3.45 -15.61
CA GLY A 23 -8.79 2.49 -16.48
C GLY A 23 -9.24 1.24 -15.74
N LYS A 24 -8.41 0.72 -14.87
CA LYS A 24 -8.74 -0.44 -14.03
C LYS A 24 -9.87 -0.17 -13.06
N VAL A 25 -9.94 1.04 -12.49
CA VAL A 25 -11.04 1.44 -11.60
C VAL A 25 -12.36 1.44 -12.35
N ILE A 26 -12.38 2.01 -13.56
CA ILE A 26 -13.58 2.04 -14.41
C ILE A 26 -13.99 0.63 -14.82
N GLU A 27 -13.04 -0.18 -15.23
CA GLU A 27 -13.29 -1.57 -15.61
C GLU A 27 -13.89 -2.36 -14.45
N LEU A 28 -13.31 -2.25 -13.26
CA LEU A 28 -13.81 -2.93 -12.06
C LEU A 28 -15.23 -2.49 -11.73
N ARG A 29 -15.52 -1.19 -11.81
CA ARG A 29 -16.86 -0.64 -11.57
C ARG A 29 -17.89 -1.23 -12.50
N ASN A 30 -17.54 -1.45 -13.77
CA ASN A 30 -18.47 -1.92 -14.79
C ASN A 30 -18.61 -3.44 -14.80
N SER A 31 -17.53 -4.18 -14.48
CA SER A 31 -17.50 -5.63 -14.59
C SER A 31 -17.83 -6.36 -13.30
N ASP A 32 -17.46 -5.80 -12.14
CA ASP A 32 -17.63 -6.43 -10.84
C ASP A 32 -18.00 -5.41 -9.76
N PRO A 33 -19.29 -5.03 -9.66
CA PRO A 33 -19.73 -4.05 -8.66
C PRO A 33 -19.45 -4.46 -7.21
N ALA A 34 -19.53 -5.74 -6.89
CA ALA A 34 -19.24 -6.24 -5.55
C ALA A 34 -17.76 -6.11 -5.22
N GLY A 35 -16.88 -6.47 -6.15
CA GLY A 35 -15.44 -6.28 -6.01
C GLY A 35 -15.05 -4.80 -5.96
N PHE A 36 -15.75 -3.96 -6.70
CA PHE A 36 -15.57 -2.51 -6.66
C PHE A 36 -15.87 -1.94 -5.28
N GLU A 37 -16.98 -2.32 -4.67
CA GLU A 37 -17.31 -1.91 -3.32
C GLU A 37 -16.25 -2.39 -2.32
N ASP A 38 -15.89 -3.66 -2.38
CA ASP A 38 -14.86 -4.25 -1.49
C ASP A 38 -13.51 -3.55 -1.63
N ALA A 39 -13.16 -3.10 -2.83
CA ALA A 39 -11.89 -2.42 -3.09
C ALA A 39 -11.82 -1.01 -2.49
N PHE A 40 -12.93 -0.35 -2.28
CA PHE A 40 -12.97 1.06 -1.88
C PHE A 40 -13.73 1.36 -0.59
N TYR A 41 -14.40 0.38 0.03
CA TYR A 41 -15.23 0.67 1.19
C TYR A 41 -14.43 0.97 2.47
N ARG A 42 -13.17 0.57 2.51
CA ARG A 42 -12.28 0.82 3.64
C ARG A 42 -10.83 0.94 3.16
N ASN A 43 -9.96 1.32 4.07
CA ASN A 43 -8.53 1.33 3.82
C ASN A 43 -7.89 0.01 4.23
N LEU A 44 -6.79 -0.31 3.56
CA LEU A 44 -5.96 -1.45 3.92
C LEU A 44 -5.28 -1.18 5.26
N GLU A 45 -5.28 -2.15 6.15
CA GLU A 45 -4.71 -2.03 7.49
C GLU A 45 -3.54 -2.98 7.69
N PHE A 46 -2.62 -2.58 8.56
CA PHE A 46 -1.53 -3.46 8.98
C PHE A 46 -2.06 -4.58 9.86
N GLY A 47 -1.70 -5.81 9.52
CA GLY A 47 -1.89 -6.97 10.38
C GLY A 47 -0.68 -7.21 11.28
N THR A 48 -0.71 -8.30 12.00
CA THR A 48 0.37 -8.69 12.94
C THR A 48 1.71 -8.90 12.23
N GLY A 49 1.69 -9.39 11.01
CA GLY A 49 2.90 -9.68 10.24
C GLY A 49 3.19 -8.68 9.12
N GLY A 50 2.54 -7.50 9.14
CA GLY A 50 2.75 -6.47 8.13
C GLY A 50 1.49 -6.15 7.34
N LEU A 51 1.67 -5.44 6.23
CA LEU A 51 0.57 -5.07 5.34
C LEU A 51 0.24 -6.23 4.40
N ARG A 52 -1.00 -6.67 4.42
CA ARG A 52 -1.48 -7.78 3.59
C ARG A 52 -2.77 -7.40 2.88
N GLY A 53 -2.92 -7.88 1.67
CA GLY A 53 -4.13 -7.62 0.89
C GLY A 53 -4.05 -8.19 -0.50
N ILE A 54 -5.18 -8.16 -1.17
CA ILE A 54 -5.28 -8.59 -2.57
C ILE A 54 -4.65 -7.51 -3.45
N MET A 55 -3.90 -7.90 -4.45
CA MET A 55 -3.33 -6.95 -5.41
C MET A 55 -4.41 -6.43 -6.34
N GLY A 56 -4.43 -5.13 -6.53
CA GLY A 56 -5.38 -4.47 -7.42
C GLY A 56 -5.55 -3.00 -7.10
N VAL A 57 -6.45 -2.35 -7.82
CA VAL A 57 -6.78 -0.94 -7.59
C VAL A 57 -7.72 -0.79 -6.41
N GLY A 58 -7.58 0.29 -5.66
CA GLY A 58 -8.46 0.61 -4.54
C GLY A 58 -7.72 0.79 -3.24
N THR A 59 -8.38 1.44 -2.28
CA THR A 59 -7.82 1.73 -0.96
C THR A 59 -7.69 0.48 -0.09
N ASN A 60 -8.50 -0.55 -0.34
CA ASN A 60 -8.46 -1.83 0.36
C ASN A 60 -7.73 -2.91 -0.45
N ARG A 61 -6.78 -2.50 -1.28
CA ARG A 61 -5.98 -3.38 -2.13
C ARG A 61 -4.51 -3.01 -2.06
N MET A 62 -3.65 -3.96 -2.37
CA MET A 62 -2.20 -3.74 -2.48
C MET A 62 -1.89 -3.17 -3.86
N ASN A 63 -1.36 -1.95 -3.88
CA ASN A 63 -0.88 -1.30 -5.10
C ASN A 63 0.18 -0.27 -4.73
N LYS A 64 0.80 0.34 -5.72
CA LYS A 64 1.87 1.32 -5.47
C LYS A 64 1.42 2.50 -4.62
N TYR A 65 0.16 2.87 -4.68
CA TYR A 65 -0.36 4.01 -3.91
C TYR A 65 -0.60 3.65 -2.45
N THR A 66 -1.22 2.51 -2.17
CA THR A 66 -1.48 2.07 -0.79
C THR A 66 -0.17 1.72 -0.07
N VAL A 67 0.75 1.05 -0.74
CA VAL A 67 2.08 0.76 -0.19
C VAL A 67 2.87 2.04 0.02
N GLY A 68 2.81 2.96 -0.94
CA GLY A 68 3.46 4.27 -0.83
C GLY A 68 2.94 5.08 0.34
N MET A 69 1.63 5.12 0.54
CA MET A 69 1.01 5.82 1.67
C MET A 69 1.40 5.19 3.00
N ALA A 70 1.43 3.87 3.09
CA ALA A 70 1.85 3.16 4.30
C ALA A 70 3.33 3.44 4.61
N THR A 71 4.18 3.45 3.59
CA THR A 71 5.60 3.77 3.72
C THR A 71 5.81 5.21 4.18
N GLN A 72 5.07 6.15 3.61
CA GLN A 72 5.13 7.55 4.03
C GLN A 72 4.66 7.73 5.47
N GLY A 73 3.60 7.03 5.88
CA GLY A 73 3.13 7.06 7.26
C GLY A 73 4.17 6.54 8.24
N LEU A 74 4.86 5.45 7.89
CA LEU A 74 5.95 4.92 8.70
C LEU A 74 7.11 5.92 8.80
N ALA A 75 7.48 6.54 7.68
CA ALA A 75 8.55 7.53 7.68
C ALA A 75 8.20 8.75 8.54
N ASN A 76 6.97 9.21 8.48
CA ASN A 76 6.49 10.32 9.31
C ASN A 76 6.51 9.96 10.80
N TYR A 77 6.10 8.75 11.14
CA TYR A 77 6.14 8.26 12.51
C TYR A 77 7.57 8.21 13.05
N ILE A 78 8.51 7.69 12.27
CA ILE A 78 9.92 7.61 12.66
C ILE A 78 10.47 9.01 12.89
N LYS A 79 10.21 9.95 11.98
CA LYS A 79 10.68 11.34 12.13
C LYS A 79 10.13 12.00 13.39
N ALA A 80 8.87 11.72 13.72
CA ALA A 80 8.22 12.33 14.88
C ALA A 80 8.70 11.72 16.22
N HIS A 81 9.03 10.44 16.24
CA HIS A 81 9.24 9.70 17.48
C HIS A 81 10.68 9.16 17.68
N ALA A 82 11.56 9.28 16.70
CA ALA A 82 12.93 8.75 16.82
C ALA A 82 13.68 9.34 18.02
N ALA A 83 13.50 10.61 18.31
CA ALA A 83 14.15 11.27 19.45
C ALA A 83 13.66 10.76 20.81
N ASP A 84 12.46 10.17 20.86
CA ASP A 84 11.90 9.58 22.09
C ASP A 84 12.46 8.19 22.36
N CYS A 85 13.10 7.58 21.38
CA CYS A 85 13.72 6.28 21.49
C CYS A 85 15.20 6.43 21.79
N LYS A 86 15.76 5.44 22.45
CA LYS A 86 17.19 5.42 22.78
C LYS A 86 17.83 4.20 22.14
N ASP A 87 19.07 4.36 21.71
CA ASP A 87 19.86 3.26 21.20
C ASP A 87 20.37 2.35 22.34
N ALA A 88 21.17 1.34 22.01
CA ALA A 88 21.72 0.41 22.98
C ALA A 88 22.65 1.08 24.01
N TYR A 89 23.12 2.29 23.72
CA TYR A 89 24.01 3.06 24.58
C TYR A 89 23.30 4.13 25.40
N GLY A 90 21.95 4.23 25.24
CA GLY A 90 21.15 5.21 25.95
C GLY A 90 21.10 6.59 25.34
N ASP A 91 21.62 6.75 24.13
CA ASP A 91 21.60 8.01 23.40
C ASP A 91 20.34 8.14 22.53
N PRO A 92 19.79 9.36 22.35
CA PRO A 92 18.65 9.55 21.47
C PRO A 92 18.98 9.13 20.04
N ILE A 93 18.02 8.50 19.38
CA ILE A 93 18.18 8.06 17.98
C ILE A 93 17.96 9.27 17.06
N ASN A 94 18.94 9.51 16.18
CA ASN A 94 18.81 10.53 15.14
C ASN A 94 17.96 9.95 14.00
N PRO A 95 16.88 10.64 13.58
CA PRO A 95 16.04 10.16 12.46
C PRO A 95 16.82 9.87 11.18
N GLU A 96 17.90 10.59 10.93
CA GLU A 96 18.75 10.39 9.74
C GLU A 96 19.52 9.05 9.77
N ASP A 97 19.73 8.49 10.94
CA ASP A 97 20.44 7.24 11.10
C ASP A 97 19.50 6.01 11.09
N VAL A 98 18.19 6.24 11.11
CA VAL A 98 17.22 5.16 11.10
C VAL A 98 17.17 4.53 9.71
N ARG A 99 17.31 3.22 9.68
CA ARG A 99 17.23 2.44 8.45
C ARG A 99 16.11 1.45 8.55
N VAL A 100 15.36 1.30 7.45
CA VAL A 100 14.24 0.38 7.37
C VAL A 100 14.50 -0.59 6.23
N CYS A 101 14.33 -1.86 6.51
CA CYS A 101 14.38 -2.90 5.48
C CYS A 101 12.95 -3.28 5.10
N ILE A 102 12.64 -3.19 3.83
CA ILE A 102 11.34 -3.59 3.31
C ILE A 102 11.51 -4.90 2.58
N SER A 103 10.76 -5.90 3.00
CA SER A 103 10.66 -7.14 2.25
C SER A 103 9.21 -7.38 1.85
N PHE A 104 9.02 -8.04 0.75
CA PHE A 104 7.69 -8.31 0.22
C PHE A 104 7.65 -9.69 -0.42
N ALA A 105 6.47 -10.32 -0.34
CA ALA A 105 6.24 -11.58 -1.01
C ALA A 105 5.61 -11.28 -2.38
N GLN A 106 6.18 -11.85 -3.41
CA GLN A 106 5.59 -11.78 -4.73
C GLN A 106 4.61 -12.92 -4.92
N PRO A 107 3.53 -12.71 -5.68
CA PRO A 107 2.67 -13.81 -6.07
C PRO A 107 3.48 -14.90 -6.78
N ILE A 108 3.22 -16.15 -6.44
CA ILE A 108 3.86 -17.26 -7.12
C ILE A 108 3.38 -17.27 -8.56
N ARG A 109 4.31 -17.09 -9.49
CA ARG A 109 4.03 -17.21 -10.90
C ARG A 109 4.54 -18.56 -11.38
N TYR A 110 3.69 -19.26 -12.09
CA TYR A 110 4.14 -20.48 -12.72
C TYR A 110 5.21 -20.16 -13.76
N ARG A 111 6.34 -20.83 -13.64
CA ARG A 111 7.43 -20.65 -14.58
C ARG A 111 7.40 -21.73 -15.63
N ARG A 112 7.41 -21.29 -16.85
CA ARG A 112 7.50 -22.21 -17.99
C ARG A 112 8.94 -22.58 -18.33
N SER A 113 9.88 -21.77 -17.90
CA SER A 113 11.28 -21.93 -18.29
C SER A 113 12.18 -21.49 -17.14
N SER A 114 13.23 -22.26 -16.92
CA SER A 114 14.29 -21.89 -15.99
C SER A 114 15.10 -20.68 -16.47
N ALA A 115 14.97 -20.32 -17.72
CA ALA A 115 15.65 -19.16 -18.30
C ALA A 115 15.06 -17.83 -17.84
N ASP A 116 13.88 -17.84 -17.20
CA ASP A 116 13.26 -16.63 -16.68
C ASP A 116 14.04 -15.99 -15.52
N GLY A 117 15.14 -16.56 -15.15
CA GLY A 117 16.03 -16.02 -14.14
C GLY A 117 15.54 -16.24 -12.71
N CYS A 118 16.34 -15.81 -11.78
CA CYS A 118 15.99 -15.82 -10.36
C CYS A 118 15.13 -14.61 -10.02
N PHE A 119 14.35 -14.77 -9.00
CA PHE A 119 13.62 -13.67 -8.43
C PHE A 119 14.50 -12.80 -7.60
#